data_80e3b55aabeaf5eb885223d1719ceea4
#
_entry.id   80e3b55aabeaf5eb885223d1719ceea4
#
_cell.length_a   1.000
_cell.length_b   1.000
_cell.length_c   1.000
_cell.angle_alpha   90.00
_cell.angle_beta   90.00
_cell.angle_gamma   90.00
#
_symmetry.space_group_name_H-M   'P 1'
#
loop_
_entity.id
_entity.type
_entity.pdbx_description
1 polymer ?
#
loop_
_entity_poly.entity_id
_entity_poly.type
_entity_poly.pdbx_seq_one_letter_code
_entity_poly.pdbx_strand_id
1 'polypeptide(L)'
;MKAEFAIGGMFEHSSSNGNAAELQWIDLLRQYLPQRYGVASAFIINAAGRRSRQIDIAIYDCSHSAPLFPHSAGIHVPIESVYAVFEVKAVITATWLQDAAEKVASVRELRTGKRRILAGLLAASSIWSTATFAPNLGRKLGKLRGHKRLDLGCALDTAAFERRATLVVSDREQALLFFVMRLIDRLNGLGQARHGACQRL
;
A
#
# COMPACT_ATOMS: atom_id res chain seq x y z
N MET A 1 26.60 -8.40 -12.25
CA MET A 1 26.51 -7.03 -11.73
C MET A 1 25.46 -7.06 -10.62
N LYS A 2 25.89 -7.22 -9.36
CA LYS A 2 24.97 -7.16 -8.20
C LYS A 2 24.69 -5.67 -7.96
N ALA A 3 23.50 -5.21 -8.29
CA ALA A 3 23.01 -3.94 -7.78
C ALA A 3 22.72 -4.16 -6.28
N GLU A 4 23.70 -3.91 -5.44
CA GLU A 4 23.48 -3.70 -4.01
C GLU A 4 22.69 -2.39 -3.89
N PHE A 5 21.38 -2.52 -3.85
CA PHE A 5 20.54 -1.43 -3.37
C PHE A 5 20.91 -1.23 -1.89
N ALA A 6 21.72 -0.21 -1.62
CA ALA A 6 22.08 0.25 -0.28
C ALA A 6 20.84 0.82 0.45
N ILE A 7 19.86 -0.05 0.76
CA ILE A 7 18.61 0.31 1.43
C ILE A 7 18.73 0.11 2.94
N GLY A 8 19.74 -0.66 3.40
CA GLY A 8 20.00 -0.90 4.82
C GLY A 8 20.17 0.38 5.65
N GLY A 9 20.81 1.42 5.10
CA GLY A 9 21.06 2.67 5.82
C GLY A 9 19.85 3.61 5.96
N MET A 10 18.82 3.49 5.12
CA MET A 10 17.66 4.40 5.19
C MET A 10 16.71 4.07 6.35
N PHE A 11 16.65 2.81 6.78
CA PHE A 11 15.69 2.37 7.81
C PHE A 11 16.32 2.06 9.17
N GLU A 12 17.66 2.11 9.31
CA GLU A 12 18.38 1.79 10.57
C GLU A 12 18.09 2.76 11.71
N HIS A 13 17.65 3.98 11.45
CA HIS A 13 17.44 5.02 12.48
C HIS A 13 15.96 5.31 12.80
N SER A 14 14.98 4.60 12.21
CA SER A 14 13.55 4.95 12.34
C SER A 14 12.78 4.09 13.35
N SER A 15 13.45 3.29 14.16
CA SER A 15 12.78 2.38 15.10
C SER A 15 11.98 3.06 16.23
N SER A 16 12.07 4.38 16.40
CA SER A 16 11.42 5.10 17.50
C SER A 16 10.28 6.07 17.10
N ASN A 17 10.10 6.39 15.81
CA ASN A 17 9.05 7.32 15.38
C ASN A 17 8.28 6.76 14.17
N GLY A 18 7.01 6.38 14.37
CA GLY A 18 6.12 5.89 13.30
C GLY A 18 6.05 6.85 12.10
N ASN A 19 6.01 8.16 12.36
CA ASN A 19 6.02 9.20 11.30
C ASN A 19 7.27 9.16 10.41
N ALA A 20 8.44 8.83 10.96
CA ALA A 20 9.67 8.73 10.16
C ALA A 20 9.62 7.57 9.16
N ALA A 21 9.12 6.41 9.59
CA ALA A 21 8.94 5.25 8.70
C ALA A 21 7.92 5.52 7.59
N GLU A 22 6.81 6.20 7.90
CA GLU A 22 5.83 6.62 6.89
C GLU A 22 6.45 7.53 5.83
N LEU A 23 7.20 8.55 6.24
CA LEU A 23 7.88 9.48 5.33
C LEU A 23 8.90 8.76 4.45
N GLN A 24 9.71 7.86 5.01
CA GLN A 24 10.68 7.07 4.24
C GLN A 24 10.00 6.21 3.15
N TRP A 25 8.89 5.55 3.48
CA TRP A 25 8.13 4.79 2.50
C TRP A 25 7.49 5.69 1.44
N ILE A 26 6.97 6.87 1.82
CA ILE A 26 6.42 7.85 0.88
C ILE A 26 7.49 8.31 -0.10
N ASP A 27 8.67 8.69 0.38
CA ASP A 27 9.77 9.17 -0.45
C ASP A 27 10.30 8.08 -1.38
N LEU A 28 10.45 6.86 -0.87
CA LEU A 28 10.82 5.70 -1.68
C LEU A 28 9.81 5.45 -2.81
N LEU A 29 8.53 5.45 -2.50
CA LEU A 29 7.50 5.22 -3.51
C LEU A 29 7.45 6.36 -4.54
N ARG A 30 7.64 7.62 -4.14
CA ARG A 30 7.73 8.75 -5.06
C ARG A 30 8.90 8.64 -6.03
N GLN A 31 10.01 8.07 -5.59
CA GLN A 31 11.20 7.87 -6.42
C GLN A 31 10.96 6.83 -7.52
N TYR A 32 10.20 5.76 -7.24
CA TYR A 32 10.04 4.64 -8.17
C TYR A 32 8.75 4.65 -8.97
N LEU A 33 7.73 5.37 -8.51
CA LEU A 33 6.46 5.42 -9.23
C LEU A 33 6.46 6.49 -10.32
N PRO A 34 5.77 6.26 -11.46
CA PRO A 34 5.56 7.29 -12.48
C PRO A 34 4.94 8.57 -11.89
N GLN A 35 5.35 9.74 -12.41
CA GLN A 35 4.95 11.07 -11.91
C GLN A 35 3.43 11.32 -11.84
N ARG A 36 2.64 10.56 -12.61
CA ARG A 36 1.17 10.64 -12.55
C ARG A 36 0.59 10.20 -11.21
N TYR A 37 1.36 9.47 -10.41
CA TYR A 37 0.92 8.99 -9.11
C TYR A 37 1.40 9.91 -7.99
N GLY A 38 0.45 10.51 -7.26
CA GLY A 38 0.72 11.14 -5.98
C GLY A 38 0.83 10.09 -4.88
N VAL A 39 1.73 10.33 -3.94
CA VAL A 39 1.92 9.48 -2.76
C VAL A 39 1.92 10.36 -1.52
N ALA A 40 1.01 10.13 -0.58
CA ALA A 40 0.91 10.92 0.64
C ALA A 40 0.14 10.20 1.74
N SER A 41 0.34 10.62 2.98
CA SER A 41 -0.59 10.32 4.08
C SER A 41 -1.87 11.13 3.88
N ALA A 42 -3.05 10.47 3.97
CA ALA A 42 -4.29 11.09 3.56
C ALA A 42 -5.54 10.53 4.26
N PHE A 43 -6.58 11.34 4.31
CA PHE A 43 -7.96 10.89 4.47
C PHE A 43 -8.58 10.71 3.08
N ILE A 44 -9.28 9.61 2.87
CA ILE A 44 -10.01 9.37 1.63
C ILE A 44 -11.45 9.80 1.83
N ILE A 45 -11.99 10.56 0.87
CA ILE A 45 -13.37 11.08 0.93
C ILE A 45 -14.17 10.65 -0.29
N ASN A 46 -15.48 10.57 -0.15
CA ASN A 46 -16.40 10.37 -1.27
C ASN A 46 -17.30 11.60 -1.51
N ALA A 47 -18.03 11.61 -2.61
CA ALA A 47 -18.93 12.70 -2.98
C ALA A 47 -20.05 12.97 -1.94
N ALA A 48 -20.39 12.00 -1.09
CA ALA A 48 -21.35 12.16 0.00
C ALA A 48 -20.73 12.79 1.28
N GLY A 49 -19.47 13.22 1.24
CA GLY A 49 -18.78 13.81 2.38
C GLY A 49 -18.31 12.81 3.45
N ARG A 50 -18.51 11.50 3.23
CA ARG A 50 -17.98 10.48 4.14
C ARG A 50 -16.48 10.34 3.95
N ARG A 51 -15.75 10.12 5.06
CA ARG A 51 -14.30 9.92 5.02
C ARG A 51 -13.86 8.62 5.67
N SER A 52 -12.71 8.12 5.24
CA SER A 52 -12.01 6.98 5.85
C SER A 52 -11.36 7.36 7.18
N ARG A 53 -10.79 6.37 7.86
CA ARG A 53 -9.71 6.59 8.82
C ARG A 53 -8.50 7.20 8.09
N GLN A 54 -7.58 7.81 8.83
CA GLN A 54 -6.31 8.28 8.25
C GLN A 54 -5.51 7.07 7.73
N ILE A 55 -5.01 7.19 6.52
CA ILE A 55 -4.21 6.19 5.81
C ILE A 55 -2.78 6.69 5.76
N ASP A 56 -1.85 5.84 6.16
CA ASP A 56 -0.43 6.21 6.22
C ASP A 56 0.12 6.49 4.81
N ILE A 57 -0.28 5.69 3.80
CA ILE A 57 0.11 5.89 2.40
C ILE A 57 -1.08 5.67 1.48
N ALA A 58 -1.48 6.72 0.77
CA ALA A 58 -2.41 6.68 -0.35
C ALA A 58 -1.66 6.93 -1.65
N ILE A 59 -1.87 6.09 -2.66
CA ILE A 59 -1.40 6.27 -4.04
C ILE A 59 -2.59 6.65 -4.90
N TYR A 60 -2.54 7.83 -5.50
CA TYR A 60 -3.66 8.42 -6.23
C TYR A 60 -3.20 9.07 -7.53
N ASP A 61 -4.15 9.35 -8.43
CA ASP A 61 -3.93 9.98 -9.72
C ASP A 61 -3.86 11.50 -9.58
N CYS A 62 -2.70 12.10 -9.78
CA CYS A 62 -2.53 13.55 -9.74
C CYS A 62 -3.10 14.27 -10.98
N SER A 63 -3.29 13.55 -12.10
CA SER A 63 -3.72 14.14 -13.36
C SER A 63 -5.23 14.43 -13.39
N HIS A 64 -6.01 13.72 -12.57
CA HIS A 64 -7.48 13.79 -12.58
C HIS A 64 -8.08 14.41 -11.32
N SER A 65 -7.30 14.61 -10.28
CA SER A 65 -7.83 15.13 -9.02
C SER A 65 -6.70 15.71 -8.16
N ALA A 66 -6.71 17.00 -7.98
CA ALA A 66 -5.85 17.63 -6.97
C ALA A 66 -6.33 17.20 -5.57
N PRO A 67 -5.40 16.99 -4.62
CA PRO A 67 -5.77 16.83 -3.23
C PRO A 67 -6.58 18.03 -2.75
N LEU A 68 -7.71 17.77 -2.08
CA LEU A 68 -8.55 18.81 -1.54
C LEU A 68 -8.08 19.15 -0.11
N PHE A 69 -8.09 20.45 0.19
CA PHE A 69 -7.85 20.98 1.55
C PHE A 69 -6.57 20.46 2.22
N PRO A 70 -5.39 21.06 1.92
CA PRO A 70 -4.22 20.86 2.76
C PRO A 70 -4.47 21.58 4.10
N HIS A 71 -4.88 20.83 5.10
CA HIS A 71 -4.95 21.29 6.49
C HIS A 71 -3.83 20.62 7.30
N SER A 72 -3.54 21.19 8.46
CA SER A 72 -2.58 20.66 9.43
C SER A 72 -2.83 19.21 9.85
N ALA A 73 -4.03 18.65 9.57
CA ALA A 73 -4.43 17.29 9.87
C ALA A 73 -4.21 16.28 8.71
N GLY A 74 -3.62 16.70 7.57
CA GLY A 74 -3.43 15.85 6.38
C GLY A 74 -4.25 16.29 5.17
N ILE A 75 -3.96 15.68 4.03
CA ILE A 75 -4.68 15.96 2.78
C ILE A 75 -5.92 15.07 2.65
N HIS A 76 -6.92 15.56 1.92
CA HIS A 76 -8.10 14.78 1.56
C HIS A 76 -8.04 14.40 0.08
N VAL A 77 -8.16 13.12 -0.21
CA VAL A 77 -8.09 12.57 -1.56
C VAL A 77 -9.44 11.96 -1.95
N PRO A 78 -10.03 12.38 -3.08
CA PRO A 78 -11.26 11.77 -3.59
C PRO A 78 -11.07 10.28 -3.89
N ILE A 79 -12.02 9.45 -3.45
CA ILE A 79 -11.97 7.98 -3.58
C ILE A 79 -11.81 7.53 -5.04
N GLU A 80 -12.33 8.31 -5.98
CA GLU A 80 -12.28 8.05 -7.41
C GLU A 80 -10.86 8.09 -7.96
N SER A 81 -9.98 8.91 -7.37
CA SER A 81 -8.57 9.03 -7.79
C SER A 81 -7.66 7.98 -7.14
N VAL A 82 -8.10 7.31 -6.07
CA VAL A 82 -7.27 6.36 -5.31
C VAL A 82 -7.05 5.05 -6.06
N TYR A 83 -5.80 4.61 -6.17
CA TYR A 83 -5.38 3.33 -6.74
C TYR A 83 -4.99 2.30 -5.69
N ALA A 84 -4.23 2.75 -4.68
CA ALA A 84 -3.73 1.87 -3.64
C ALA A 84 -3.67 2.58 -2.28
N VAL A 85 -3.77 1.81 -1.21
CA VAL A 85 -3.59 2.28 0.17
C VAL A 85 -2.74 1.28 0.96
N PHE A 86 -1.82 1.79 1.76
CA PHE A 86 -0.96 0.98 2.61
C PHE A 86 -0.91 1.54 4.02
N GLU A 87 -0.86 0.64 4.98
CA GLU A 87 -0.48 0.93 6.35
C GLU A 87 1.00 0.71 6.53
N VAL A 88 1.64 1.49 7.40
CA VAL A 88 3.05 1.34 7.76
C VAL A 88 3.14 0.92 9.22
N LYS A 89 3.96 -0.09 9.50
CA LYS A 89 4.24 -0.58 10.86
C LYS A 89 5.74 -0.88 10.98
N ALA A 90 6.28 -0.82 12.19
CA ALA A 90 7.66 -1.23 12.40
C ALA A 90 7.85 -2.72 12.07
N VAL A 91 6.85 -3.55 12.44
CA VAL A 91 6.93 -5.01 12.35
C VAL A 91 5.59 -5.60 11.88
N ILE A 92 5.63 -6.59 10.97
CA ILE A 92 4.43 -7.37 10.61
C ILE A 92 4.12 -8.36 11.73
N THR A 93 2.92 -8.22 12.30
CA THR A 93 2.33 -9.16 13.26
C THR A 93 0.92 -9.55 12.82
N ALA A 94 0.35 -10.57 13.46
CA ALA A 94 -1.05 -10.93 13.23
C ALA A 94 -2.03 -9.80 13.59
N THR A 95 -1.74 -9.07 14.67
CA THR A 95 -2.55 -7.95 15.15
C THR A 95 -2.48 -6.77 14.16
N TRP A 96 -1.30 -6.42 13.68
CA TRP A 96 -1.12 -5.33 12.73
C TRP A 96 -1.70 -5.64 11.35
N LEU A 97 -1.71 -6.91 10.92
CA LEU A 97 -2.43 -7.32 9.71
C LEU A 97 -3.95 -7.09 9.86
N GLN A 98 -4.51 -7.35 11.04
CA GLN A 98 -5.92 -7.11 11.30
C GLN A 98 -6.24 -5.61 11.36
N ASP A 99 -5.41 -4.80 12.04
CA ASP A 99 -5.58 -3.34 12.10
C ASP A 99 -5.49 -2.70 10.71
N ALA A 100 -4.49 -3.07 9.91
CA ALA A 100 -4.37 -2.64 8.52
C ALA A 100 -5.62 -3.01 7.69
N ALA A 101 -6.15 -4.22 7.89
CA ALA A 101 -7.36 -4.67 7.21
C ALA A 101 -8.60 -3.83 7.59
N GLU A 102 -8.73 -3.41 8.85
CA GLU A 102 -9.82 -2.52 9.31
C GLU A 102 -9.69 -1.11 8.69
N LYS A 103 -8.47 -0.56 8.65
CA LYS A 103 -8.24 0.74 7.99
C LYS A 103 -8.54 0.67 6.50
N VAL A 104 -8.09 -0.37 5.81
CA VAL A 104 -8.39 -0.62 4.40
C VAL A 104 -9.90 -0.74 4.15
N ALA A 105 -10.62 -1.43 5.03
CA ALA A 105 -12.08 -1.56 4.92
C ALA A 105 -12.75 -0.19 4.96
N SER A 106 -12.33 0.72 5.85
CA SER A 106 -12.88 2.08 5.93
C SER A 106 -12.75 2.87 4.62
N VAL A 107 -11.72 2.61 3.82
CA VAL A 107 -11.55 3.21 2.49
C VAL A 107 -12.48 2.55 1.47
N ARG A 108 -12.50 1.22 1.41
CA ARG A 108 -13.26 0.47 0.41
C ARG A 108 -14.78 0.60 0.58
N GLU A 109 -15.25 0.84 1.80
CA GLU A 109 -16.65 1.11 2.13
C GLU A 109 -17.15 2.47 1.61
N LEU A 110 -16.25 3.41 1.34
CA LEU A 110 -16.62 4.69 0.73
C LEU A 110 -16.98 4.57 -0.74
N ARG A 111 -16.60 3.47 -1.38
CA ARG A 111 -16.68 3.32 -2.82
C ARG A 111 -18.01 2.77 -3.29
N THR A 112 -18.54 3.34 -4.36
CA THR A 112 -19.79 2.94 -5.02
C THR A 112 -19.58 2.24 -6.37
N GLY A 113 -18.38 1.82 -6.72
CA GLY A 113 -18.08 1.23 -8.03
C GLY A 113 -17.33 -0.11 -7.96
N LYS A 114 -17.27 -0.83 -9.10
CA LYS A 114 -16.65 -2.17 -9.21
C LYS A 114 -15.11 -2.16 -9.14
N ARG A 115 -14.46 -1.01 -9.30
CA ARG A 115 -13.00 -0.94 -9.33
C ARG A 115 -12.41 -1.19 -7.95
N ARG A 116 -11.48 -2.14 -7.87
CA ARG A 116 -10.81 -2.50 -6.64
C ARG A 116 -9.65 -1.54 -6.34
N ILE A 117 -9.58 -1.05 -5.09
CA ILE A 117 -8.42 -0.36 -4.56
C ILE A 117 -7.45 -1.44 -4.05
N LEU A 118 -6.20 -1.38 -4.48
CA LEU A 118 -5.13 -2.20 -3.91
C LEU A 118 -4.92 -1.82 -2.45
N ALA A 119 -4.55 -2.80 -1.64
CA ALA A 119 -4.31 -2.53 -0.24
C ALA A 119 -3.27 -3.45 0.36
N GLY A 120 -2.53 -2.93 1.34
CA GLY A 120 -1.47 -3.71 1.95
C GLY A 120 -0.89 -3.14 3.23
N LEU A 121 0.21 -3.77 3.63
CA LEU A 121 0.97 -3.43 4.83
C LEU A 121 2.46 -3.37 4.48
N LEU A 122 3.12 -2.31 4.90
CA LEU A 122 4.56 -2.09 4.74
C LEU A 122 5.23 -2.06 6.11
N ALA A 123 6.39 -2.69 6.23
CA ALA A 123 7.11 -2.75 7.48
C ALA A 123 8.63 -2.88 7.25
N ALA A 124 9.41 -2.54 8.26
CA ALA A 124 10.83 -2.84 8.27
C ALA A 124 11.07 -4.34 8.43
N SER A 125 10.30 -5.01 9.30
CA SER A 125 10.52 -6.40 9.67
C SER A 125 9.24 -7.22 9.86
N SER A 126 9.40 -8.50 10.21
CA SER A 126 8.32 -9.40 10.60
C SER A 126 8.70 -10.20 11.84
N ILE A 127 7.72 -10.51 12.70
CA ILE A 127 7.93 -11.47 13.81
C ILE A 127 8.14 -12.91 13.32
N TRP A 128 7.79 -13.21 12.07
CA TRP A 128 7.99 -14.53 11.48
C TRP A 128 9.32 -14.55 10.75
N SER A 129 10.13 -15.60 10.99
CA SER A 129 11.35 -15.83 10.23
C SER A 129 11.03 -16.04 8.74
N THR A 130 12.01 -15.88 7.86
CA THR A 130 11.86 -16.11 6.42
C THR A 130 11.23 -17.47 6.12
N ALA A 131 11.62 -18.54 6.83
CA ALA A 131 11.08 -19.88 6.65
C ALA A 131 9.61 -20.01 7.06
N THR A 132 9.16 -19.24 8.05
CA THR A 132 7.79 -19.33 8.60
C THR A 132 6.88 -18.20 8.13
N PHE A 133 7.41 -17.23 7.40
CA PHE A 133 6.65 -16.06 6.94
C PHE A 133 5.48 -16.46 6.04
N ALA A 134 5.74 -17.19 4.96
CA ALA A 134 4.72 -17.57 3.98
C ALA A 134 3.56 -18.37 4.59
N PRO A 135 3.77 -19.46 5.37
CA PRO A 135 2.68 -20.21 5.95
C PRO A 135 1.88 -19.43 6.99
N ASN A 136 2.56 -18.65 7.85
CA ASN A 136 1.89 -17.84 8.85
C ASN A 136 1.07 -16.70 8.22
N LEU A 137 1.68 -15.98 7.28
CA LEU A 137 1.02 -14.92 6.53
C LEU A 137 -0.20 -15.48 5.77
N GLY A 138 -0.05 -16.57 5.03
CA GLY A 138 -1.12 -17.21 4.27
C GLY A 138 -2.33 -17.56 5.14
N ARG A 139 -2.09 -18.15 6.32
CA ARG A 139 -3.13 -18.47 7.30
C ARG A 139 -3.86 -17.21 7.81
N LYS A 140 -3.14 -16.10 8.06
CA LYS A 140 -3.73 -14.85 8.53
C LYS A 140 -4.49 -14.13 7.42
N LEU A 141 -3.86 -13.95 6.24
CA LEU A 141 -4.51 -13.35 5.08
C LEU A 141 -5.75 -14.16 4.64
N GLY A 142 -5.70 -15.49 4.77
CA GLY A 142 -6.83 -16.38 4.48
C GLY A 142 -8.11 -16.03 5.24
N LYS A 143 -8.02 -15.42 6.41
CA LYS A 143 -9.15 -14.98 7.24
C LYS A 143 -9.70 -13.61 6.80
N LEU A 144 -8.91 -12.81 6.10
CA LEU A 144 -9.32 -11.49 5.63
C LEU A 144 -10.12 -11.61 4.32
N ARG A 145 -11.38 -11.19 4.34
CA ARG A 145 -12.34 -11.31 3.23
C ARG A 145 -12.93 -9.94 2.84
N GLY A 146 -13.51 -9.85 1.64
CA GLY A 146 -14.23 -8.66 1.20
C GLY A 146 -13.35 -7.40 1.25
N HIS A 147 -13.84 -6.35 1.88
CA HIS A 147 -13.17 -5.06 2.01
C HIS A 147 -11.89 -5.14 2.85
N LYS A 148 -11.76 -6.10 3.77
CA LYS A 148 -10.60 -6.31 4.64
C LYS A 148 -9.42 -7.03 3.96
N ARG A 149 -9.55 -7.48 2.72
CA ARG A 149 -8.50 -8.21 2.03
C ARG A 149 -7.29 -7.34 1.79
N LEU A 150 -6.11 -7.83 2.17
CA LEU A 150 -4.80 -7.28 1.79
C LEU A 150 -4.27 -8.00 0.54
N ASP A 151 -3.70 -7.24 -0.38
CA ASP A 151 -3.31 -7.71 -1.71
C ASP A 151 -1.81 -7.79 -1.90
N LEU A 152 -1.07 -6.86 -1.30
CA LEU A 152 0.36 -6.67 -1.50
C LEU A 152 0.99 -6.15 -0.21
N GLY A 153 2.26 -6.46 0.03
CA GLY A 153 2.97 -5.89 1.17
C GLY A 153 4.44 -6.28 1.20
N CYS A 154 5.18 -5.65 2.10
CA CYS A 154 6.61 -5.83 2.25
C CYS A 154 7.03 -5.73 3.71
N ALA A 155 7.85 -6.68 4.15
CA ALA A 155 8.72 -6.58 5.32
C ALA A 155 10.17 -6.60 4.79
N LEU A 156 10.86 -5.46 4.82
CA LEU A 156 12.13 -5.25 4.11
C LEU A 156 13.19 -6.30 4.45
N ASP A 157 13.30 -6.65 5.71
CA ASP A 157 14.30 -7.61 6.20
C ASP A 157 13.83 -9.07 6.17
N THR A 158 12.62 -9.34 5.68
CA THR A 158 12.04 -10.69 5.72
C THR A 158 11.61 -11.16 4.34
N ALA A 159 10.58 -10.55 3.75
CA ALA A 159 10.01 -10.89 2.45
C ALA A 159 8.93 -9.88 2.03
N ALA A 160 8.63 -9.83 0.75
CA ALA A 160 7.41 -9.21 0.23
C ALA A 160 6.40 -10.28 -0.21
N PHE A 161 5.15 -9.88 -0.33
CA PHE A 161 4.09 -10.77 -0.76
C PHE A 161 3.12 -10.12 -1.74
N GLU A 162 2.56 -10.93 -2.62
CA GLU A 162 1.39 -10.59 -3.44
C GLU A 162 0.33 -11.68 -3.30
N ARG A 163 -0.93 -11.26 -3.13
CA ARG A 163 -2.09 -12.15 -3.07
C ARG A 163 -3.05 -11.84 -4.23
N ARG A 164 -3.09 -12.69 -5.23
CA ARG A 164 -4.11 -12.73 -6.29
C ARG A 164 -5.05 -13.92 -6.06
N ALA A 165 -5.04 -14.91 -6.91
CA ALA A 165 -5.66 -16.21 -6.67
C ALA A 165 -4.86 -17.01 -5.64
N THR A 166 -3.54 -16.99 -5.76
CA THR A 166 -2.58 -17.60 -4.84
C THR A 166 -1.78 -16.52 -4.11
N LEU A 167 -1.12 -16.92 -3.02
CA LEU A 167 -0.12 -16.12 -2.32
C LEU A 167 1.25 -16.42 -2.90
N VAL A 168 1.94 -15.39 -3.36
CA VAL A 168 3.34 -15.44 -3.79
C VAL A 168 4.16 -14.63 -2.80
N VAL A 169 5.30 -15.16 -2.40
CA VAL A 169 6.21 -14.52 -1.44
C VAL A 169 7.60 -14.49 -2.05
N SER A 170 8.32 -13.39 -1.90
CA SER A 170 9.70 -13.23 -2.37
C SER A 170 10.70 -13.82 -1.40
N ASP A 171 11.95 -13.97 -1.85
CA ASP A 171 13.09 -14.09 -0.97
C ASP A 171 13.37 -12.76 -0.26
N ARG A 172 14.12 -12.83 0.86
CA ARG A 172 14.49 -11.67 1.66
C ARG A 172 15.24 -10.61 0.85
N GLU A 173 16.28 -11.03 0.13
CA GLU A 173 17.16 -10.14 -0.64
C GLU A 173 16.43 -9.41 -1.77
N GLN A 174 15.31 -9.95 -2.22
CA GLN A 174 14.49 -9.40 -3.30
C GLN A 174 13.21 -8.70 -2.82
N ALA A 175 13.00 -8.59 -1.51
CA ALA A 175 11.73 -8.15 -0.94
C ALA A 175 11.26 -6.80 -1.51
N LEU A 176 12.12 -5.78 -1.47
CA LEU A 176 11.75 -4.46 -1.98
C LEU A 176 11.56 -4.45 -3.50
N LEU A 177 12.47 -5.06 -4.25
CA LEU A 177 12.38 -5.12 -5.72
C LEU A 177 11.09 -5.83 -6.14
N PHE A 178 10.80 -6.98 -5.54
CA PHE A 178 9.56 -7.71 -5.78
C PHE A 178 8.34 -6.84 -5.50
N PHE A 179 8.29 -6.17 -4.34
CA PHE A 179 7.19 -5.31 -3.97
C PHE A 179 6.97 -4.19 -4.98
N VAL A 180 8.01 -3.43 -5.32
CA VAL A 180 7.93 -2.29 -6.25
C VAL A 180 7.48 -2.74 -7.64
N MET A 181 8.06 -3.81 -8.17
CA MET A 181 7.70 -4.34 -9.49
C MET A 181 6.24 -4.82 -9.54
N ARG A 182 5.78 -5.53 -8.50
CA ARG A 182 4.39 -5.98 -8.40
C ARG A 182 3.42 -4.82 -8.25
N LEU A 183 3.80 -3.81 -7.48
CA LEU A 183 3.00 -2.59 -7.33
C LEU A 183 2.82 -1.87 -8.67
N ILE A 184 3.91 -1.63 -9.41
CA ILE A 184 3.88 -0.98 -10.72
C ILE A 184 3.01 -1.78 -11.70
N ASP A 185 3.20 -3.09 -11.79
CA ASP A 185 2.39 -3.98 -12.65
C ASP A 185 0.89 -3.83 -12.35
N ARG A 186 0.53 -3.85 -11.06
CA ARG A 186 -0.86 -3.70 -10.62
C ARG A 186 -1.43 -2.31 -10.91
N LEU A 187 -0.66 -1.26 -10.69
CA LEU A 187 -1.08 0.11 -10.98
C LEU A 187 -1.29 0.33 -12.48
N ASN A 188 -0.42 -0.22 -13.33
CA ASN A 188 -0.56 -0.16 -14.77
C ASN A 188 -1.83 -0.87 -15.26
N GLY A 189 -2.10 -2.07 -14.76
CA GLY A 189 -3.34 -2.79 -15.08
C GLY A 189 -4.61 -2.03 -14.66
N LEU A 190 -4.57 -1.31 -13.54
CA LEU A 190 -5.67 -0.46 -13.08
C LEU A 190 -5.80 0.84 -13.90
N GLY A 191 -4.68 1.39 -14.39
CA GLY A 191 -4.65 2.61 -15.20
C GLY A 191 -5.19 2.40 -16.61
N GLN A 192 -4.86 1.29 -17.26
CA GLN A 192 -5.39 0.94 -18.59
C GLN A 192 -6.92 0.82 -18.60
N ALA A 193 -7.53 0.33 -17.51
CA ALA A 193 -8.97 0.26 -17.37
C ALA A 193 -9.67 1.65 -17.36
N ARG A 194 -8.95 2.74 -17.05
CA ARG A 194 -9.48 4.11 -17.14
C ARG A 194 -9.55 4.63 -18.57
N HIS A 195 -8.50 4.40 -19.37
CA HIS A 195 -8.43 4.87 -20.75
C HIS A 195 -9.44 4.14 -21.64
N GLY A 196 -9.68 2.86 -21.43
CA GLY A 196 -10.67 2.10 -22.18
C GLY A 196 -12.13 2.46 -21.87
N ALA A 197 -12.43 3.05 -20.72
CA ALA A 197 -13.77 3.51 -20.37
C ALA A 197 -14.09 4.91 -20.92
N CYS A 198 -13.07 5.76 -21.12
CA CYS A 198 -13.25 7.10 -21.66
C CYS A 198 -13.39 7.14 -23.20
N GLN A 199 -13.02 6.07 -23.91
CA GLN A 199 -13.14 5.95 -25.36
C GLN A 199 -14.48 5.38 -25.85
N ARG A 200 -15.44 5.11 -24.95
CA ARG A 200 -16.77 4.55 -25.29
C ARG A 200 -17.95 5.48 -24.93
N LEU A 201 -17.77 6.76 -25.09
CA LEU A 201 -18.87 7.73 -25.09
C LEU A 201 -19.04 8.36 -26.45
#